data_f8bdb6bd5bf3b568e06941a216446f53
#
_entry.id   f8bdb6bd5bf3b568e06941a216446f53
#
_cell.length_a   1.000
_cell.length_b   1.000
_cell.length_c   1.000
_cell.angle_alpha   90.00
_cell.angle_beta   90.00
_cell.angle_gamma   90.00
#
_symmetry.space_group_name_H-M   'P 1'
#
loop_
_entity.id
_entity.type
_entity.pdbx_description
1 polymer ?
#
loop_
_entity_poly.entity_id
_entity_poly.type
_entity_poly.pdbx_seq_one_letter_code
_entity_poly.pdbx_strand_id
1 'polypeptide(L)'
;SHTTDTDLVLYRGVCEHVYELMKQNAKNMTDCDLYEKGFLATSLVKNQELNYKIKLRIYVPSGTKCVYMGNVNDEQGFYEVDIMHSSKLKIISMDHEYINCKLLTTA
;
A
#
# COMPACT_ATOMS: atom_id res chain seq x y z
N SER A 1 -6.00 -16.54 -3.33
CA SER A 1 -4.86 -15.64 -3.13
C SER A 1 -3.67 -16.12 -3.93
N HIS A 2 -2.89 -15.19 -4.40
CA HIS A 2 -1.70 -15.45 -5.19
C HIS A 2 -0.49 -14.79 -4.53
N THR A 3 0.69 -15.21 -4.95
CA THR A 3 1.90 -14.47 -4.63
C THR A 3 2.39 -13.73 -5.87
N THR A 4 3.06 -12.61 -5.67
CA THR A 4 3.62 -11.85 -6.78
C THR A 4 4.82 -12.59 -7.36
N ASP A 5 4.92 -12.62 -8.69
CA ASP A 5 6.03 -13.28 -9.39
C ASP A 5 7.25 -12.37 -9.51
N THR A 6 7.06 -11.08 -9.36
CA THR A 6 8.10 -10.07 -9.52
C THR A 6 7.89 -8.98 -8.50
N ASP A 7 8.89 -8.13 -8.33
CA ASP A 7 8.74 -6.92 -7.52
C ASP A 7 7.76 -5.97 -8.20
N LEU A 8 6.90 -5.35 -7.40
CA LEU A 8 5.90 -4.41 -7.89
C LEU A 8 6.05 -3.07 -7.22
N VAL A 9 5.55 -2.03 -7.89
CA VAL A 9 5.33 -0.72 -7.30
C VAL A 9 3.83 -0.47 -7.32
N LEU A 10 3.25 -0.29 -6.13
CA LEU A 10 1.81 -0.10 -5.97
C LEU A 10 1.53 1.27 -5.36
N TYR A 11 0.34 1.78 -5.61
CA TYR A 11 -0.04 3.13 -5.22
C TYR A 11 -1.29 3.11 -4.36
N ARG A 12 -1.32 3.93 -3.31
CA ARG A 12 -2.49 4.06 -2.44
C ARG A 12 -2.62 5.51 -1.95
N GLY A 13 -3.79 6.10 -2.17
CA GLY A 13 -4.16 7.35 -1.54
C GLY A 13 -4.82 7.07 -0.20
N VAL A 14 -4.48 7.83 0.82
CA VAL A 14 -5.09 7.71 2.15
C VAL A 14 -5.48 9.09 2.68
N CYS A 15 -6.58 9.13 3.43
CA CYS A 15 -6.94 10.36 4.14
C CYS A 15 -6.09 10.49 5.41
N GLU A 16 -6.07 11.70 5.96
CA GLU A 16 -5.28 11.97 7.15
C GLU A 16 -5.63 11.05 8.32
N HIS A 17 -6.92 10.76 8.50
CA HIS A 17 -7.37 9.88 9.58
C HIS A 17 -6.79 8.47 9.43
N VAL A 18 -6.84 7.91 8.24
CA VAL A 18 -6.30 6.57 7.97
C VAL A 18 -4.79 6.55 8.16
N TYR A 19 -4.10 7.58 7.68
CA TYR A 19 -2.66 7.69 7.83
C TYR A 19 -2.25 7.74 9.30
N GLU A 20 -2.93 8.56 10.09
CA GLU A 20 -2.67 8.64 11.54
C GLU A 20 -2.94 7.31 12.23
N LEU A 21 -3.99 6.60 11.81
CA LEU A 21 -4.29 5.27 12.34
C LEU A 21 -3.18 4.28 12.01
N MET A 22 -2.66 4.30 10.79
CA MET A 22 -1.55 3.43 10.39
C MET A 22 -0.29 3.70 11.22
N LYS A 23 -0.02 4.99 11.50
CA LYS A 23 1.09 5.39 12.36
C LYS A 23 0.88 4.91 13.79
N GLN A 24 -0.31 5.09 14.32
CA GLN A 24 -0.67 4.66 15.67
C GLN A 24 -0.49 3.15 15.82
N ASN A 25 -0.94 2.39 14.82
CA ASN A 25 -0.82 0.94 14.83
C ASN A 25 0.64 0.47 14.85
N ALA A 26 1.55 1.26 14.26
CA ALA A 26 2.97 0.94 14.21
C ALA A 26 3.77 1.46 15.42
N LYS A 27 3.14 2.24 16.28
CA LYS A 27 3.83 3.00 17.33
C LYS A 27 4.76 2.18 18.21
N ASN A 28 4.35 0.97 18.55
CA ASN A 28 5.12 0.08 19.44
C ASN A 28 5.91 -0.97 18.66
N MET A 29 5.97 -0.86 17.36
CA MET A 29 6.73 -1.76 16.51
C MET A 29 8.10 -1.14 16.23
N THR A 30 9.14 -1.97 16.22
CA THR A 30 10.51 -1.49 16.07
C THR A 30 10.99 -1.43 14.64
N ASP A 31 10.28 -2.11 13.73
CA ASP A 31 10.75 -2.33 12.37
C ASP A 31 9.95 -1.63 11.28
N CYS A 32 8.83 -1.00 11.63
CA CYS A 32 8.00 -0.35 10.62
C CYS A 32 7.49 1.01 11.09
N ASP A 33 7.04 1.81 10.14
CA ASP A 33 6.54 3.16 10.38
C ASP A 33 5.02 3.25 10.22
N LEU A 34 4.45 2.37 9.40
CA LEU A 34 3.01 2.30 9.14
C LEU A 34 2.59 0.83 9.20
N TYR A 35 1.44 0.58 9.80
CA TYR A 35 0.90 -0.77 9.90
C TYR A 35 -0.58 -0.78 9.55
N GLU A 36 -0.94 -1.58 8.55
CA GLU A 36 -2.34 -1.80 8.18
C GLU A 36 -2.76 -3.19 8.63
N LYS A 37 -3.74 -3.24 9.53
CA LYS A 37 -4.24 -4.50 10.09
C LYS A 37 -5.06 -5.29 9.08
N GLY A 38 -5.86 -4.60 8.26
CA GLY A 38 -6.69 -5.22 7.23
C GLY A 38 -5.94 -5.42 5.93
N PHE A 39 -6.69 -5.73 4.90
CA PHE A 39 -6.13 -5.78 3.55
C PHE A 39 -5.69 -4.39 3.14
N LEU A 40 -4.56 -4.33 2.45
CA LEU A 40 -4.05 -3.08 1.91
C LEU A 40 -4.45 -2.97 0.45
N ALA A 41 -5.51 -2.22 0.19
CA ALA A 41 -5.99 -1.99 -1.16
C ALA A 41 -5.09 -1.00 -1.89
N THR A 42 -4.58 -1.39 -3.03
CA THR A 42 -3.66 -0.58 -3.82
C THR A 42 -4.03 -0.60 -5.29
N SER A 43 -3.38 0.24 -6.09
CA SER A 43 -3.51 0.23 -7.53
C SER A 43 -2.16 0.00 -8.21
N LEU A 44 -2.17 -0.73 -9.31
CA LEU A 44 -1.01 -0.85 -10.19
C LEU A 44 -0.75 0.45 -10.96
N VAL A 45 -1.75 1.31 -11.06
CA VAL A 45 -1.70 2.51 -11.90
C VAL A 45 -1.48 3.74 -11.04
N LYS A 46 -0.41 4.48 -11.35
CA LYS A 46 -0.10 5.76 -10.74
C LYS A 46 -1.23 6.76 -11.01
N ASN A 47 -1.44 7.70 -10.09
CA ASN A 47 -2.40 8.80 -10.18
C ASN A 47 -3.86 8.41 -9.94
N GLN A 48 -4.15 7.18 -9.51
CA GLN A 48 -5.50 6.84 -9.08
C GLN A 48 -5.82 7.43 -7.69
N GLU A 49 -4.80 7.98 -7.03
CA GLU A 49 -4.90 8.60 -5.71
C GLU A 49 -5.03 10.12 -5.76
N LEU A 50 -5.41 10.71 -6.91
CA LEU A 50 -5.41 12.16 -7.14
C LEU A 50 -6.22 12.96 -6.10
N ASN A 51 -7.29 12.37 -5.58
CA ASN A 51 -8.19 13.05 -4.65
C ASN A 51 -7.72 12.98 -3.19
N TYR A 52 -6.59 12.35 -2.94
CA TYR A 52 -6.06 12.19 -1.59
C TYR A 52 -4.87 13.12 -1.37
N LYS A 53 -4.79 13.69 -0.16
CA LYS A 53 -3.64 14.53 0.21
C LYS A 53 -2.40 13.71 0.48
N ILE A 54 -2.57 12.52 1.00
CA ILE A 54 -1.47 11.63 1.36
C ILE A 54 -1.44 10.50 0.36
N LYS A 55 -0.30 10.36 -0.30
CA LYS A 55 -0.12 9.37 -1.37
C LYS A 55 1.06 8.49 -1.04
N LEU A 56 0.82 7.19 -1.01
CA LEU A 56 1.86 6.20 -0.75
C LEU A 56 2.25 5.54 -2.07
N ARG A 57 3.56 5.45 -2.28
CA ARG A 57 4.15 4.60 -3.32
C ARG A 57 4.84 3.47 -2.61
N ILE A 58 4.42 2.23 -2.87
CA ILE A 58 4.80 1.08 -2.08
C ILE A 58 5.58 0.09 -2.94
N TYR A 59 6.82 -0.17 -2.55
CA TYR A 59 7.65 -1.20 -3.16
C TYR A 59 7.31 -2.54 -2.52
N VAL A 60 6.80 -3.46 -3.34
CA VAL A 60 6.29 -4.76 -2.90
C VAL A 60 7.19 -5.84 -3.46
N PRO A 61 7.88 -6.60 -2.61
CA PRO A 61 8.80 -7.64 -3.08
C PRO A 61 8.03 -8.81 -3.71
N SER A 62 8.70 -9.50 -4.64
CA SER A 62 8.15 -10.74 -5.20
C SER A 62 7.88 -11.75 -4.08
N GLY A 63 6.92 -12.61 -4.30
CA GLY A 63 6.51 -13.59 -3.28
C GLY A 63 5.51 -13.04 -2.26
N THR A 64 5.06 -11.80 -2.41
CA THR A 64 4.08 -11.21 -1.52
C THR A 64 2.69 -11.79 -1.81
N LYS A 65 1.98 -12.19 -0.76
CA LYS A 65 0.61 -12.68 -0.88
C LYS A 65 -0.35 -11.55 -1.19
N CYS A 66 -1.14 -11.70 -2.23
CA CYS A 66 -2.09 -10.68 -2.66
C CYS A 66 -3.26 -11.28 -3.42
N VAL A 67 -4.27 -10.47 -3.65
CA VAL A 67 -5.39 -10.78 -4.52
C VAL A 67 -5.48 -9.69 -5.57
N TYR A 68 -5.44 -10.08 -6.83
CA TYR A 68 -5.65 -9.13 -7.92
C TYR A 68 -7.14 -9.00 -8.19
N MET A 69 -7.67 -7.82 -7.91
CA MET A 69 -9.10 -7.53 -8.08
C MET A 69 -9.44 -7.02 -9.48
N GLY A 70 -8.44 -6.64 -10.24
CA GLY A 70 -8.65 -6.13 -11.58
C GLY A 70 -9.29 -4.76 -11.59
N ASN A 71 -10.07 -4.50 -12.63
CA ASN A 71 -10.75 -3.22 -12.83
C ASN A 71 -12.13 -3.26 -12.18
N VAL A 72 -12.15 -3.12 -10.86
CA VAL A 72 -13.37 -3.24 -10.06
C VAL A 72 -14.34 -2.10 -10.38
N ASN A 73 -15.63 -2.42 -10.44
CA ASN A 73 -16.71 -1.44 -10.67
C ASN A 73 -16.58 -0.69 -12.00
N ASP A 74 -15.94 -1.29 -12.98
CA ASP A 74 -15.72 -0.67 -14.31
C ASP A 74 -15.01 0.68 -14.25
N GLU A 75 -14.25 0.93 -13.19
CA GLU A 75 -13.41 2.13 -13.08
C GLU A 75 -12.19 1.98 -13.98
N GLN A 76 -12.22 2.64 -15.11
CA GLN A 76 -11.13 2.55 -16.07
C GLN A 76 -9.80 2.99 -15.47
N GLY A 77 -8.79 2.16 -15.67
CA GLY A 77 -7.44 2.46 -15.24
C GLY A 77 -7.15 2.16 -13.79
N PHE A 78 -8.12 1.67 -13.04
CA PHE A 78 -7.91 1.27 -11.64
C PHE A 78 -7.77 -0.24 -11.56
N TYR A 79 -6.53 -0.69 -11.50
CA TYR A 79 -6.20 -2.12 -11.40
C TYR A 79 -5.84 -2.42 -9.96
N GLU A 80 -6.84 -2.85 -9.20
CA GLU A 80 -6.70 -3.04 -7.75
C GLU A 80 -5.95 -4.33 -7.43
N VAL A 81 -4.99 -4.19 -6.52
CA VAL A 81 -4.27 -5.29 -5.90
C VAL A 81 -4.45 -5.16 -4.40
N ASP A 82 -5.05 -6.16 -3.77
CA ASP A 82 -5.23 -6.18 -2.33
C ASP A 82 -4.13 -7.06 -1.73
N ILE A 83 -3.22 -6.42 -0.98
CA ILE A 83 -2.19 -7.12 -0.23
C ILE A 83 -2.85 -7.73 1.00
N MET A 84 -2.45 -8.93 1.37
CA MET A 84 -3.02 -9.64 2.50
C MET A 84 -2.86 -8.81 3.79
N HIS A 85 -3.68 -9.14 4.78
CA HIS A 85 -3.75 -8.37 6.03
C HIS A 85 -2.41 -8.33 6.78
N SER A 86 -2.29 -7.38 7.70
CA SER A 86 -1.13 -7.21 8.57
C SER A 86 0.12 -6.74 7.81
N SER A 87 -0.07 -5.72 6.98
CA SER A 87 1.02 -5.14 6.19
C SER A 87 1.85 -4.16 7.02
N LYS A 88 3.15 -4.42 7.11
CA LYS A 88 4.12 -3.53 7.75
C LYS A 88 4.88 -2.76 6.68
N LEU A 89 4.84 -1.44 6.76
CA LEU A 89 5.50 -0.56 5.80
C LEU A 89 6.61 0.23 6.47
N LYS A 90 7.76 0.29 5.82
CA LYS A 90 8.88 1.15 6.21
C LYS A 90 8.91 2.36 5.29
N ILE A 91 8.94 3.56 5.84
CA ILE A 91 9.11 4.78 5.04
C ILE A 91 10.58 4.87 4.65
N ILE A 92 10.83 4.93 3.34
CA ILE A 92 12.19 5.02 2.78
C ILE A 92 12.56 6.46 2.50
N SER A 93 11.64 7.22 1.92
CA SER A 93 11.86 8.61 1.53
C SER A 93 10.53 9.31 1.30
N MET A 94 10.59 10.62 1.19
CA MET A 94 9.44 11.43 0.81
C MET A 94 9.88 12.37 -0.30
N ASP A 95 9.05 12.48 -1.33
CA ASP A 95 9.22 13.52 -2.32
C ASP A 95 8.01 14.48 -2.25
N HIS A 96 7.91 15.40 -3.21
CA HIS A 96 6.83 16.39 -3.17
C HIS A 96 5.45 15.79 -3.47
N GLU A 97 5.40 14.55 -3.92
CA GLU A 97 4.16 13.89 -4.35
C GLU A 97 3.85 12.65 -3.50
N TYR A 98 4.85 11.85 -3.19
CA TYR A 98 4.66 10.55 -2.54
C TYR A 98 5.46 10.37 -1.26
N ILE A 99 4.88 9.59 -0.35
CA ILE A 99 5.63 8.95 0.72
C ILE A 99 6.02 7.58 0.17
N ASN A 100 7.31 7.36 -0.02
CA ASN A 100 7.84 6.13 -0.60
C ASN A 100 8.09 5.11 0.50
N CYS A 101 7.42 3.98 0.40
CA CYS A 101 7.45 2.93 1.42
C CYS A 101 7.93 1.62 0.81
N LYS A 102 8.42 0.75 1.70
CA LYS A 102 8.71 -0.63 1.35
C LYS A 102 7.84 -1.54 2.21
N LEU A 103 7.17 -2.50 1.59
CA LEU A 103 6.45 -3.54 2.32
C LEU A 103 7.48 -4.50 2.91
N LEU A 104 7.45 -4.65 4.24
CA LEU A 104 8.37 -5.55 4.95
C LEU A 104 7.79 -6.95 5.06
N THR A 105 6.58 -7.03 5.61
CA THR A 105 5.90 -8.31 5.81
C THR A 105 4.40 -8.12 5.72
N THR A 106 3.72 -9.22 5.49
CA THR A 106 2.27 -9.36 5.58
C THR A 106 1.97 -10.75 6.15
N ALA A 107 0.77 -10.94 6.64
CA ALA A 107 0.40 -12.23 7.20
C ALA A 107 0.21 -13.31 6.13
#